data_854b5f6559b8c0aae74b7eab22430be6
#
_entry.id   854b5f6559b8c0aae74b7eab22430be6
#
_cell.length_a   1.000
_cell.length_b   1.000
_cell.length_c   1.000
_cell.angle_alpha   90.00
_cell.angle_beta   90.00
_cell.angle_gamma   90.00
#
_symmetry.space_group_name_H-M   'P 1'
#
loop_
_entity.id
_entity.type
_entity.pdbx_description
1 polymer ?
#
loop_
_entity_poly.entity_id
_entity_poly.type
_entity_poly.pdbx_seq_one_letter_code
_entity_poly.pdbx_strand_id
1 'polypeptide(L)'
;MSEFLKYPGESSNDHLPAEGKAKAHTRRVFLFKLAVGLNALVGAVLAVPIVGYLLGPTSRKSSDVGAWVNLGDLSEFPVGETRLAEFRSPVAVFDDGQTAKVPCWVRCVSTGKFQVFAINCAHLGCPVRWFSESKLFLCPCHGGAYYEDGSRASGPPERGLFEYKYKIAGNSLVIHAGNMPTLATQASCNEKPLVQIEPASSETRATTWEG
;
A
#
# COMPACT_ATOMS: atom_id res chain seq x y z
N MET A 1 -58.17 15.52 -72.11
CA MET A 1 -58.44 14.23 -71.40
C MET A 1 -57.64 14.28 -70.12
N SER A 2 -58.15 14.38 -69.07
CA SER A 2 -59.32 14.22 -68.18
C SER A 2 -58.87 14.70 -66.82
N GLU A 3 -59.36 15.73 -66.22
CA GLU A 3 -60.52 15.78 -65.32
C GLU A 3 -60.56 14.72 -64.22
N PHE A 4 -60.92 15.24 -63.05
CA PHE A 4 -61.26 14.59 -61.81
C PHE A 4 -60.08 14.42 -60.81
N LEU A 5 -60.12 15.00 -59.61
CA LEU A 5 -61.21 15.19 -58.66
C LEU A 5 -60.90 16.37 -57.70
N LYS A 6 -61.84 17.25 -57.68
CA LYS A 6 -61.95 18.33 -56.70
C LYS A 6 -62.62 17.75 -55.44
N TYR A 7 -61.98 17.80 -54.30
CA TYR A 7 -62.61 17.48 -53.01
C TYR A 7 -63.08 18.77 -52.34
N PRO A 8 -64.38 18.91 -52.11
CA PRO A 8 -64.90 20.01 -51.32
C PRO A 8 -65.01 19.59 -49.85
N GLY A 9 -64.67 20.41 -48.95
CA GLY A 9 -64.93 20.11 -47.55
C GLY A 9 -64.19 20.98 -46.59
N GLU A 10 -64.29 22.28 -46.79
CA GLU A 10 -64.16 23.27 -45.76
C GLU A 10 -65.35 23.21 -44.87
N SER A 11 -65.25 22.93 -43.60
CA SER A 11 -66.05 23.56 -42.53
C SER A 11 -65.64 23.12 -41.16
N SER A 12 -65.62 24.14 -40.39
CA SER A 12 -65.90 24.28 -38.96
C SER A 12 -64.80 24.12 -37.98
N ASN A 13 -64.43 25.31 -37.56
CA ASN A 13 -63.94 25.63 -36.23
C ASN A 13 -64.72 24.89 -35.15
N ASP A 14 -64.12 23.93 -34.55
CA ASP A 14 -64.54 23.49 -33.23
C ASP A 14 -63.51 23.96 -32.20
N HIS A 15 -63.86 25.03 -31.53
CA HIS A 15 -63.33 25.42 -30.27
C HIS A 15 -63.54 24.30 -29.26
N LEU A 16 -62.56 23.43 -29.10
CA LEU A 16 -62.48 22.57 -27.94
C LEU A 16 -61.78 23.30 -26.80
N PRO A 17 -62.36 23.35 -25.62
CA PRO A 17 -61.82 24.10 -24.49
C PRO A 17 -60.48 23.49 -24.06
N ALA A 18 -59.47 24.37 -23.90
CA ALA A 18 -58.11 24.09 -23.59
C ALA A 18 -57.85 23.54 -22.16
N GLU A 19 -58.91 23.28 -21.37
CA GLU A 19 -58.74 22.93 -19.95
C GLU A 19 -58.44 21.43 -19.67
N GLY A 20 -58.70 20.54 -20.58
CA GLY A 20 -58.49 19.11 -20.37
C GLY A 20 -57.01 18.66 -20.53
N LYS A 21 -56.20 19.36 -21.31
CA LYS A 21 -54.80 18.97 -21.61
C LYS A 21 -53.81 19.37 -20.54
N ALA A 22 -54.11 20.41 -19.74
CA ALA A 22 -53.18 20.90 -18.72
C ALA A 22 -53.00 19.93 -17.53
N LYS A 23 -54.04 19.22 -17.09
CA LYS A 23 -54.00 18.31 -15.95
C LYS A 23 -53.28 16.99 -16.24
N ALA A 24 -53.43 16.45 -17.45
CA ALA A 24 -52.76 15.21 -17.85
C ALA A 24 -51.25 15.41 -18.04
N HIS A 25 -50.83 16.55 -18.52
CA HIS A 25 -49.43 16.92 -18.69
C HIS A 25 -48.72 17.10 -17.33
N THR A 26 -49.40 17.58 -16.33
CA THR A 26 -48.82 17.84 -14.99
C THR A 26 -48.47 16.56 -14.25
N ARG A 27 -49.33 15.53 -14.27
CA ARG A 27 -49.05 14.21 -13.64
C ARG A 27 -47.93 13.48 -14.32
N ARG A 28 -47.86 13.48 -15.64
CA ARG A 28 -46.80 12.83 -16.41
C ARG A 28 -45.46 13.50 -16.18
N VAL A 29 -45.41 14.81 -16.16
CA VAL A 29 -44.21 15.59 -15.90
C VAL A 29 -43.75 15.41 -14.45
N PHE A 30 -44.68 15.34 -13.49
CA PHE A 30 -44.35 15.08 -12.09
C PHE A 30 -43.73 13.69 -11.92
N LEU A 31 -44.36 12.64 -12.45
CA LEU A 31 -43.81 11.28 -12.36
C LEU A 31 -42.47 11.14 -13.06
N PHE A 32 -42.29 11.81 -14.21
CA PHE A 32 -40.98 11.85 -14.88
C PHE A 32 -39.92 12.51 -14.04
N LYS A 33 -40.19 13.68 -13.45
CA LYS A 33 -39.24 14.37 -12.57
C LYS A 33 -38.92 13.55 -11.32
N LEU A 34 -39.92 12.91 -10.74
CA LEU A 34 -39.74 12.02 -9.59
C LEU A 34 -38.87 10.81 -9.96
N ALA A 35 -39.11 10.18 -11.10
CA ALA A 35 -38.29 9.07 -11.57
C ALA A 35 -36.83 9.52 -11.83
N VAL A 36 -36.65 10.65 -12.50
CA VAL A 36 -35.29 11.21 -12.73
C VAL A 36 -34.59 11.54 -11.40
N GLY A 37 -35.30 12.18 -10.45
CA GLY A 37 -34.75 12.49 -9.13
C GLY A 37 -34.33 11.25 -8.35
N LEU A 38 -35.19 10.21 -8.35
CA LEU A 38 -34.87 8.94 -7.68
C LEU A 38 -33.66 8.24 -8.31
N ASN A 39 -33.60 8.17 -9.65
CA ASN A 39 -32.46 7.60 -10.34
C ASN A 39 -31.16 8.39 -10.11
N ALA A 40 -31.26 9.74 -10.08
CA ALA A 40 -30.11 10.58 -9.76
C ALA A 40 -29.60 10.34 -8.32
N LEU A 41 -30.50 10.16 -7.36
CA LEU A 41 -30.15 9.84 -5.97
C LEU A 41 -29.44 8.48 -5.90
N VAL A 42 -30.00 7.45 -6.51
CA VAL A 42 -29.36 6.12 -6.55
C VAL A 42 -28.00 6.20 -7.24
N GLY A 43 -27.91 6.90 -8.37
CA GLY A 43 -26.66 7.12 -9.08
C GLY A 43 -25.62 7.82 -8.21
N ALA A 44 -25.99 8.84 -7.44
CA ALA A 44 -25.07 9.55 -6.54
C ALA A 44 -24.58 8.64 -5.38
N VAL A 45 -25.50 7.87 -4.77
CA VAL A 45 -25.13 6.93 -3.69
C VAL A 45 -24.13 5.88 -4.16
N LEU A 46 -24.22 5.43 -5.40
CA LEU A 46 -23.27 4.48 -5.98
C LEU A 46 -21.98 5.16 -6.49
N ALA A 47 -22.12 6.33 -7.12
CA ALA A 47 -20.98 7.03 -7.72
C ALA A 47 -19.98 7.58 -6.69
N VAL A 48 -20.47 8.11 -5.55
CA VAL A 48 -19.61 8.71 -4.52
C VAL A 48 -18.55 7.72 -4.00
N PRO A 49 -18.88 6.52 -3.54
CA PRO A 49 -17.88 5.56 -3.08
C PRO A 49 -16.98 5.05 -4.22
N ILE A 50 -17.51 4.86 -5.44
CA ILE A 50 -16.73 4.41 -6.59
C ILE A 50 -15.70 5.48 -6.98
N VAL A 51 -16.13 6.72 -7.13
CA VAL A 51 -15.22 7.84 -7.46
C VAL A 51 -14.24 8.08 -6.32
N GLY A 52 -14.67 8.00 -5.07
CA GLY A 52 -13.81 8.09 -3.90
C GLY A 52 -12.73 6.99 -3.88
N TYR A 53 -13.07 5.77 -4.24
CA TYR A 53 -12.11 4.68 -4.37
C TYR A 53 -11.12 4.90 -5.52
N LEU A 54 -11.59 5.33 -6.69
CA LEU A 54 -10.74 5.57 -7.86
C LEU A 54 -9.78 6.76 -7.67
N LEU A 55 -10.24 7.82 -7.00
CA LEU A 55 -9.44 9.02 -6.74
C LEU A 55 -8.65 8.96 -5.42
N GLY A 56 -9.01 8.04 -4.52
CA GLY A 56 -8.35 7.86 -3.22
C GLY A 56 -6.83 7.71 -3.30
N PRO A 57 -6.27 6.90 -4.22
CA PRO A 57 -4.82 6.74 -4.36
C PRO A 57 -4.10 8.04 -4.75
N THR A 58 -4.73 8.91 -5.53
CA THR A 58 -4.11 10.19 -5.98
C THR A 58 -4.08 11.25 -4.89
N SER A 59 -4.98 11.14 -3.91
CA SER A 59 -5.07 12.08 -2.78
C SER A 59 -4.22 11.66 -1.59
N ARG A 60 -3.72 10.42 -1.55
CA ARG A 60 -2.79 9.99 -0.51
C ARG A 60 -1.44 10.63 -0.79
N LYS A 61 -1.12 11.68 -0.05
CA LYS A 61 0.26 12.15 0.05
C LYS A 61 1.08 10.96 0.52
N SER A 62 1.98 10.47 -0.32
CA SER A 62 2.98 9.45 0.06
C SER A 62 4.00 10.13 0.97
N SER A 63 3.56 10.58 2.14
CA SER A 63 4.32 11.40 3.07
C SER A 63 5.24 10.53 3.85
N ASP A 64 5.65 9.46 3.70
CA ASP A 64 6.73 8.74 4.40
C ASP A 64 7.14 7.42 3.74
N VAL A 65 7.15 7.41 2.40
CA VAL A 65 7.86 6.39 1.67
C VAL A 65 9.35 6.57 1.97
N GLY A 66 9.85 5.86 2.98
CA GLY A 66 11.25 5.96 3.38
C GLY A 66 11.48 6.40 4.82
N ALA A 67 10.52 6.20 5.71
CA ALA A 67 10.71 6.47 7.13
C ALA A 67 11.69 5.48 7.78
N TRP A 68 12.53 6.02 8.64
CA TRP A 68 13.36 5.24 9.53
C TRP A 68 12.53 4.78 10.73
N VAL A 69 12.43 3.47 10.93
CA VAL A 69 11.61 2.85 11.99
C VAL A 69 12.48 2.08 12.94
N ASN A 70 12.29 2.29 14.24
CA ASN A 70 12.97 1.54 15.29
C ASN A 70 12.44 0.10 15.31
N LEU A 71 13.38 -0.86 15.30
CA LEU A 71 13.08 -2.28 15.31
C LEU A 71 13.21 -2.91 16.71
N GLY A 72 13.97 -2.28 17.60
CA GLY A 72 14.25 -2.74 18.95
C GLY A 72 15.67 -2.44 19.40
N ASP A 73 15.98 -2.83 20.61
CA ASP A 73 17.31 -2.66 21.18
C ASP A 73 18.31 -3.69 20.65
N LEU A 74 19.57 -3.30 20.52
CA LEU A 74 20.63 -4.19 20.03
C LEU A 74 20.77 -5.47 20.86
N SER A 75 20.45 -5.39 22.16
CA SER A 75 20.49 -6.53 23.09
C SER A 75 19.46 -7.63 22.75
N GLU A 76 18.43 -7.29 22.00
CA GLU A 76 17.43 -8.27 21.55
C GLU A 76 17.95 -9.16 20.42
N PHE A 77 19.07 -8.78 19.79
CA PHE A 77 19.64 -9.47 18.63
C PHE A 77 21.05 -9.99 18.91
N PRO A 78 21.20 -11.14 19.59
CA PRO A 78 22.50 -11.72 19.91
C PRO A 78 23.31 -12.07 18.65
N VAL A 79 24.64 -11.96 18.79
CA VAL A 79 25.56 -12.29 17.69
C VAL A 79 25.43 -13.76 17.27
N GLY A 80 25.37 -14.00 15.97
CA GLY A 80 25.24 -15.34 15.38
C GLY A 80 23.81 -15.86 15.33
N GLU A 81 22.84 -15.16 15.87
CA GLU A 81 21.42 -15.56 15.84
C GLU A 81 20.64 -14.82 14.75
N THR A 82 19.59 -15.50 14.27
CA THR A 82 18.56 -14.94 13.39
C THR A 82 17.24 -14.95 14.12
N ARG A 83 16.64 -13.79 14.32
CA ARG A 83 15.40 -13.59 15.08
C ARG A 83 14.33 -12.92 14.23
N LEU A 84 13.07 -13.29 14.52
CA LEU A 84 11.92 -12.59 13.96
C LEU A 84 11.69 -11.31 14.77
N ALA A 85 11.57 -10.19 14.09
CA ALA A 85 11.17 -8.90 14.64
C ALA A 85 9.97 -8.36 13.89
N GLU A 86 9.26 -7.42 14.49
CA GLU A 86 8.09 -6.77 13.89
C GLU A 86 8.20 -5.26 14.03
N PHE A 87 7.81 -4.55 13.00
CA PHE A 87 7.70 -3.09 13.05
C PHE A 87 6.33 -2.65 12.52
N ARG A 88 5.89 -1.46 12.96
CA ARG A 88 4.69 -0.86 12.39
C ARG A 88 5.01 -0.19 11.06
N SER A 89 4.27 -0.52 10.03
CA SER A 89 4.43 0.11 8.70
C SER A 89 4.25 1.63 8.82
N PRO A 90 5.19 2.45 8.32
CA PRO A 90 5.08 3.91 8.38
C PRO A 90 3.93 4.45 7.52
N VAL A 91 3.44 3.66 6.55
CA VAL A 91 2.30 4.01 5.71
C VAL A 91 0.97 3.48 6.23
N ALA A 92 0.99 2.79 7.39
CA ALA A 92 -0.22 2.24 7.99
C ALA A 92 -1.14 3.36 8.49
N VAL A 93 -2.43 3.21 8.26
CA VAL A 93 -3.48 4.06 8.82
C VAL A 93 -3.99 3.51 10.15
N PHE A 94 -4.76 4.33 10.88
CA PHE A 94 -5.25 3.96 12.21
C PHE A 94 -6.08 2.67 12.18
N ASP A 95 -6.87 2.46 11.13
CA ASP A 95 -7.80 1.34 11.00
C ASP A 95 -7.13 0.02 10.57
N ASP A 96 -5.84 0.03 10.22
CA ASP A 96 -5.14 -1.18 9.77
C ASP A 96 -4.91 -2.21 10.91
N GLY A 97 -5.03 -1.79 12.17
CA GLY A 97 -4.94 -2.70 13.31
C GLY A 97 -3.68 -3.57 13.30
N GLN A 98 -3.85 -4.89 13.37
CA GLN A 98 -2.73 -5.86 13.35
C GLN A 98 -2.06 -5.99 11.99
N THR A 99 -2.75 -5.66 10.89
CA THR A 99 -2.17 -5.70 9.54
C THR A 99 -1.12 -4.60 9.32
N ALA A 100 -1.09 -3.59 10.19
CA ALA A 100 -0.05 -2.58 10.22
C ALA A 100 1.32 -3.11 10.66
N LYS A 101 1.38 -4.27 11.32
CA LYS A 101 2.61 -4.91 11.77
C LYS A 101 3.23 -5.69 10.63
N VAL A 102 4.48 -5.37 10.33
CA VAL A 102 5.26 -6.01 9.27
C VAL A 102 6.38 -6.82 9.92
N PRO A 103 6.37 -8.15 9.81
CA PRO A 103 7.45 -8.98 10.31
C PRO A 103 8.66 -8.92 9.38
N CYS A 104 9.85 -9.04 9.97
CA CYS A 104 11.12 -9.14 9.27
C CYS A 104 12.08 -10.06 10.02
N TRP A 105 13.09 -10.58 9.32
CA TRP A 105 14.14 -11.39 9.92
C TRP A 105 15.37 -10.53 10.18
N VAL A 106 15.87 -10.54 11.40
CA VAL A 106 17.10 -9.84 11.82
C VAL A 106 18.17 -10.86 12.14
N ARG A 107 19.28 -10.76 11.46
CA ARG A 107 20.48 -11.55 11.72
C ARG A 107 21.60 -10.64 12.22
N CYS A 108 22.15 -10.94 13.38
CA CYS A 108 23.34 -10.27 13.86
C CYS A 108 24.57 -11.08 13.44
N VAL A 109 25.32 -10.57 12.47
CA VAL A 109 26.50 -11.24 11.91
C VAL A 109 27.70 -11.11 12.87
N SER A 110 27.89 -9.94 13.42
CA SER A 110 28.91 -9.61 14.42
C SER A 110 28.48 -8.36 15.17
N THR A 111 29.18 -8.00 16.23
CA THR A 111 28.86 -6.79 17.01
C THR A 111 28.77 -5.56 16.08
N GLY A 112 27.60 -4.94 16.06
CA GLY A 112 27.32 -3.76 15.25
C GLY A 112 27.08 -4.05 13.75
N LYS A 113 27.06 -5.32 13.31
CA LYS A 113 26.81 -5.68 11.91
C LYS A 113 25.60 -6.56 11.80
N PHE A 114 24.55 -6.04 11.16
CA PHE A 114 23.26 -6.71 11.00
C PHE A 114 22.94 -6.95 9.54
N GLN A 115 22.03 -7.89 9.30
CA GLN A 115 21.31 -8.10 8.06
C GLN A 115 19.85 -8.16 8.42
N VAL A 116 19.02 -7.40 7.75
CA VAL A 116 17.58 -7.35 8.04
C VAL A 116 16.84 -7.70 6.75
N PHE A 117 16.17 -8.85 6.74
CA PHE A 117 15.48 -9.35 5.58
C PHE A 117 13.98 -9.17 5.68
N ALA A 118 13.37 -8.77 4.57
CA ALA A 118 11.93 -8.87 4.44
C ALA A 118 11.49 -10.34 4.55
N ILE A 119 10.35 -10.58 5.19
CA ILE A 119 9.82 -11.94 5.34
C ILE A 119 9.39 -12.56 4.00
N ASN A 120 9.25 -11.75 2.96
CA ASN A 120 8.67 -12.15 1.69
C ASN A 120 9.68 -12.86 0.78
N CYS A 121 9.28 -14.04 0.31
CA CYS A 121 10.01 -14.78 -0.70
C CYS A 121 10.15 -13.97 -2.00
N ALA A 122 11.36 -13.98 -2.57
CA ALA A 122 11.67 -13.24 -3.81
C ALA A 122 11.01 -13.85 -5.07
N HIS A 123 10.28 -14.95 -4.94
CA HIS A 123 9.49 -15.54 -6.03
C HIS A 123 8.13 -14.82 -6.18
N LEU A 124 7.19 -15.09 -5.27
CA LEU A 124 5.81 -14.55 -5.31
C LEU A 124 5.37 -13.98 -3.95
N GLY A 125 6.29 -13.63 -3.07
CA GLY A 125 5.98 -12.91 -1.84
C GLY A 125 5.47 -13.75 -0.66
N CYS A 126 5.46 -15.09 -0.74
CA CYS A 126 5.10 -15.94 0.39
C CYS A 126 6.05 -15.73 1.58
N PRO A 127 5.58 -15.77 2.84
CA PRO A 127 6.44 -15.61 4.00
C PRO A 127 7.43 -16.77 4.11
N VAL A 128 8.72 -16.47 4.22
CA VAL A 128 9.78 -17.44 4.48
C VAL A 128 9.91 -17.72 5.97
N ARG A 129 10.34 -18.94 6.32
CA ARG A 129 10.61 -19.37 7.69
C ARG A 129 12.09 -19.66 7.86
N TRP A 130 12.64 -19.25 9.00
CA TRP A 130 14.00 -19.58 9.39
C TRP A 130 14.07 -20.93 10.08
N PHE A 131 15.04 -21.74 9.70
CA PHE A 131 15.34 -23.03 10.28
C PHE A 131 16.79 -23.02 10.79
N SER A 132 16.95 -22.91 12.10
CA SER A 132 18.25 -22.78 12.76
C SER A 132 19.16 -23.99 12.55
N GLU A 133 18.58 -25.18 12.52
CA GLU A 133 19.31 -26.45 12.33
C GLU A 133 20.02 -26.52 10.97
N SER A 134 19.33 -26.12 9.91
CA SER A 134 19.87 -26.13 8.55
C SER A 134 20.52 -24.84 8.14
N LYS A 135 20.36 -23.77 8.94
CA LYS A 135 20.75 -22.38 8.64
C LYS A 135 20.21 -21.90 7.29
N LEU A 136 18.93 -22.22 7.04
CA LEU A 136 18.24 -21.86 5.81
C LEU A 136 16.93 -21.13 6.10
N PHE A 137 16.61 -20.18 5.23
CA PHE A 137 15.25 -19.69 5.08
C PHE A 137 14.54 -20.52 4.03
N LEU A 138 13.36 -21.04 4.35
CA LEU A 138 12.58 -21.87 3.43
C LEU A 138 11.22 -21.22 3.16
N CYS A 139 10.82 -21.21 1.90
CA CYS A 139 9.50 -20.80 1.47
C CYS A 139 8.60 -22.03 1.31
N PRO A 140 7.49 -22.13 2.06
CA PRO A 140 6.63 -23.32 2.03
C PRO A 140 5.78 -23.42 0.76
N CYS A 141 5.67 -22.36 -0.02
CA CYS A 141 4.76 -22.32 -1.16
C CYS A 141 5.29 -23.14 -2.36
N HIS A 142 6.53 -22.91 -2.76
CA HIS A 142 7.11 -23.56 -3.96
C HIS A 142 8.55 -24.03 -3.72
N GLY A 143 8.97 -24.21 -2.46
CA GLY A 143 10.29 -24.77 -2.13
C GLY A 143 11.46 -23.82 -2.39
N GLY A 144 11.25 -22.50 -2.43
CA GLY A 144 12.35 -21.56 -2.47
C GLY A 144 13.20 -21.64 -1.20
N ALA A 145 14.52 -21.75 -1.34
CA ALA A 145 15.45 -21.81 -0.23
C ALA A 145 16.52 -20.72 -0.35
N TYR A 146 16.93 -20.19 0.82
CA TYR A 146 17.94 -19.16 0.93
C TYR A 146 18.90 -19.49 2.06
N TYR A 147 20.16 -19.16 1.88
CA TYR A 147 21.18 -19.28 2.92
C TYR A 147 20.94 -18.26 4.05
N GLU A 148 21.67 -18.41 5.15
CA GLU A 148 21.58 -17.53 6.31
C GLU A 148 21.89 -16.06 6.00
N ASP A 149 22.67 -15.79 4.95
CA ASP A 149 23.01 -14.44 4.47
C ASP A 149 21.96 -13.87 3.49
N GLY A 150 20.83 -14.57 3.33
CA GLY A 150 19.76 -14.18 2.43
C GLY A 150 19.99 -14.49 0.95
N SER A 151 21.17 -15.01 0.58
CA SER A 151 21.44 -15.39 -0.80
C SER A 151 20.62 -16.61 -1.23
N ARG A 152 20.31 -16.72 -2.51
CA ARG A 152 19.53 -17.82 -3.07
C ARG A 152 20.30 -19.14 -2.96
N ALA A 153 19.69 -20.16 -2.38
CA ALA A 153 20.22 -21.51 -2.33
C ALA A 153 19.61 -22.40 -3.43
N SER A 154 18.28 -22.45 -3.54
CA SER A 154 17.59 -23.29 -4.52
C SER A 154 16.13 -22.88 -4.74
N GLY A 155 15.49 -23.56 -5.70
CA GLY A 155 14.08 -23.37 -5.99
C GLY A 155 13.80 -22.29 -7.03
N PRO A 156 12.50 -21.88 -7.19
CA PRO A 156 12.08 -20.97 -8.24
C PRO A 156 12.50 -19.48 -8.08
N PRO A 157 12.85 -18.94 -6.90
CA PRO A 157 13.31 -17.55 -6.81
C PRO A 157 14.54 -17.32 -7.69
N GLU A 158 14.59 -16.19 -8.38
CA GLU A 158 15.74 -15.81 -9.23
C GLU A 158 16.85 -15.07 -8.48
N ARG A 159 16.54 -14.58 -7.26
CA ARG A 159 17.43 -13.75 -6.44
C ARG A 159 17.30 -14.10 -4.95
N GLY A 160 18.17 -13.52 -4.13
CA GLY A 160 18.13 -13.62 -2.67
C GLY A 160 16.93 -12.89 -2.06
N LEU A 161 16.81 -12.99 -0.73
CA LEU A 161 15.83 -12.26 0.05
C LEU A 161 16.06 -10.75 -0.08
N PHE A 162 14.99 -9.99 0.05
CA PHE A 162 15.08 -8.53 0.09
C PHE A 162 15.67 -8.09 1.43
N GLU A 163 16.69 -7.24 1.37
CA GLU A 163 17.37 -6.71 2.54
C GLU A 163 16.97 -5.24 2.77
N TYR A 164 16.58 -4.90 4.01
CA TYR A 164 16.34 -3.53 4.42
C TYR A 164 17.66 -2.83 4.74
N LYS A 165 17.78 -1.56 4.34
CA LYS A 165 18.83 -0.69 4.81
C LYS A 165 18.64 -0.46 6.31
N TYR A 166 19.72 -0.50 7.09
CA TYR A 166 19.67 -0.25 8.53
C TYR A 166 20.71 0.76 8.97
N LYS A 167 20.50 1.31 10.13
CA LYS A 167 21.49 2.10 10.88
C LYS A 167 21.35 1.79 12.37
N ILE A 168 22.41 2.05 13.12
CA ILE A 168 22.39 1.98 14.57
C ILE A 168 22.26 3.41 15.09
N ALA A 169 21.25 3.65 15.92
CA ALA A 169 20.98 4.93 16.57
C ALA A 169 21.02 4.73 18.08
N GLY A 170 22.13 5.15 18.72
CA GLY A 170 22.37 4.86 20.13
C GLY A 170 22.45 3.35 20.38
N ASN A 171 21.50 2.80 21.15
CA ASN A 171 21.40 1.37 21.45
C ASN A 171 20.32 0.66 20.64
N SER A 172 19.75 1.31 19.63
CA SER A 172 18.62 0.77 18.87
C SER A 172 18.99 0.47 17.42
N LEU A 173 18.46 -0.65 16.90
CA LEU A 173 18.50 -1.00 15.49
C LEU A 173 17.34 -0.31 14.76
N VAL A 174 17.67 0.50 13.77
CA VAL A 174 16.70 1.28 13.00
C VAL A 174 16.79 0.89 11.53
N ILE A 175 15.66 0.61 10.89
CA ILE A 175 15.59 0.21 9.49
C ILE A 175 14.89 1.27 8.65
N HIS A 176 15.25 1.34 7.38
CA HIS A 176 14.57 2.15 6.39
C HIS A 176 13.38 1.37 5.84
N ALA A 177 12.22 1.55 6.48
CA ALA A 177 10.97 0.90 6.13
C ALA A 177 10.08 1.87 5.35
N GLY A 178 9.51 1.46 4.25
CA GLY A 178 8.61 2.33 3.50
C GLY A 178 8.29 1.78 2.13
N ASN A 179 9.29 1.37 1.39
CA ASN A 179 9.12 0.58 0.18
C ASN A 179 9.68 -0.82 0.45
N MET A 180 8.79 -1.76 0.70
CA MET A 180 9.20 -3.15 0.58
C MET A 180 9.61 -3.37 -0.87
N PRO A 181 10.85 -3.83 -1.13
CA PRO A 181 11.28 -4.13 -2.49
C PRO A 181 10.35 -5.21 -3.05
N THR A 182 9.61 -4.87 -4.08
CA THR A 182 8.77 -5.81 -4.82
C THR A 182 9.46 -6.19 -6.12
N LEU A 183 8.92 -7.19 -6.85
CA LEU A 183 9.41 -7.54 -8.17
C LEU A 183 9.37 -6.35 -9.16
N ALA A 184 8.48 -5.39 -8.93
CA ALA A 184 8.34 -4.18 -9.75
C ALA A 184 9.34 -3.07 -9.38
N THR A 185 9.83 -3.04 -8.14
CA THR A 185 10.88 -2.14 -7.72
C THR A 185 12.18 -2.92 -7.73
N GLN A 186 13.06 -2.63 -8.67
CA GLN A 186 14.42 -3.16 -8.63
C GLN A 186 15.05 -2.74 -7.30
N ALA A 187 15.08 -3.69 -6.36
CA ALA A 187 15.99 -3.54 -5.25
C ALA A 187 17.38 -3.52 -5.87
N SER A 188 18.10 -2.42 -5.74
CA SER A 188 19.51 -2.37 -6.09
C SER A 188 20.25 -3.30 -5.12
N CYS A 189 20.33 -4.58 -5.49
CA CYS A 189 21.01 -5.63 -4.71
C CYS A 189 22.53 -5.38 -4.60
N ASN A 190 23.03 -4.26 -5.14
CA ASN A 190 24.46 -3.94 -5.23
C ASN A 190 24.88 -2.70 -4.44
N GLU A 191 24.00 -1.96 -3.80
CA GLU A 191 24.44 -0.94 -2.86
C GLU A 191 24.71 -1.60 -1.51
N LYS A 192 26.01 -1.72 -1.20
CA LYS A 192 26.49 -2.04 0.15
C LYS A 192 25.75 -1.16 1.15
N PRO A 193 25.20 -1.72 2.25
CA PRO A 193 24.57 -0.91 3.26
C PRO A 193 25.55 0.16 3.74
N LEU A 194 25.15 1.42 3.63
CA LEU A 194 25.89 2.51 4.22
C LEU A 194 25.74 2.38 5.73
N VAL A 195 26.66 1.68 6.36
CA VAL A 195 26.81 1.67 7.81
C VAL A 195 27.33 3.07 8.19
N GLN A 196 26.43 4.00 8.40
CA GLN A 196 26.77 5.25 9.05
C GLN A 196 26.80 4.98 10.56
N ILE A 197 27.99 4.69 11.06
CA ILE A 197 28.27 4.78 12.49
C ILE A 197 28.42 6.28 12.75
N GLU A 198 27.36 6.93 13.25
CA GLU A 198 27.51 8.25 13.82
C GLU A 198 28.37 8.08 15.08
N PRO A 199 29.57 8.73 15.17
CA PRO A 199 30.37 8.65 16.38
C PRO A 199 29.56 9.30 17.52
N ALA A 200 29.43 8.58 18.62
CA ALA A 200 28.93 9.17 19.86
C ALA A 200 29.68 10.49 20.10
N SER A 201 28.93 11.58 20.16
CA SER A 201 29.51 12.88 20.48
C SER A 201 30.27 12.77 21.79
N SER A 202 31.59 12.76 21.70
CA SER A 202 32.47 12.86 22.84
C SER A 202 32.31 14.26 23.43
N GLU A 203 31.43 14.39 24.38
CA GLU A 203 31.44 15.52 25.30
C GLU A 203 32.66 15.36 26.20
N THR A 204 33.77 15.89 25.72
CA THR A 204 34.97 16.04 26.50
C THR A 204 34.72 17.15 27.51
N ARG A 205 34.29 16.74 28.70
CA ARG A 205 34.27 17.61 29.88
C ARG A 205 35.71 17.82 30.31
N ALA A 206 36.32 18.91 29.87
CA ALA A 206 37.58 19.38 30.38
C ALA A 206 37.37 19.79 31.84
N THR A 207 37.82 18.96 32.77
CA THR A 207 38.01 19.35 34.16
C THR A 207 39.40 19.99 34.25
N THR A 208 39.43 21.31 34.25
CA THR A 208 40.57 22.09 34.69
C THR A 208 40.78 21.83 36.17
N TRP A 209 41.91 21.24 36.52
CA TRP A 209 42.46 21.25 37.86
C TRP A 209 43.40 22.46 37.96
N GLU A 210 42.92 23.52 38.61
CA GLU A 210 43.79 24.56 39.17
C GLU A 210 43.87 24.34 40.67
N GLY A 211 45.12 24.33 41.20
CA GLY A 211 45.41 24.33 42.63
C GLY A 211 46.75 23.67 42.97
#